data_3b1aab1f11e18c252f85e6bbb4469ef1
#
_entry.id   3b1aab1f11e18c252f85e6bbb4469ef1
#
_cell.length_a   1.000
_cell.length_b   1.000
_cell.length_c   1.000
_cell.angle_alpha   90.00
_cell.angle_beta   90.00
_cell.angle_gamma   90.00
#
_symmetry.space_group_name_H-M   'P 1'
#
loop_
_entity.id
_entity.type
_entity.pdbx_description
1 polymer ?
#
loop_
_entity_poly.entity_id
_entity_poly.type
_entity_poly.pdbx_seq_one_letter_code
_entity_poly.pdbx_strand_id
1 'polypeptide(L)'
;MKILAIDVGTGTEDILLYDSEKEIENSMKLVIPSPHLTIGQMIAECDNDIYFDGVIMGGGKIKDRCLEHMEKGYKVAFEDLAARTIRDNIDQVKSFGFEVADVNAYEEDPKYADYTKISLKDVDVNHLIDIFSSFDLELEVDELIVAVQDHGYSEDMGDRDFRFEKIKEKLPEPLPPEVFAMEAEEVPEYFTRMQSVIKSLAKDNPEFKPVLMDTKFASIAGVCYDKEVLKLNSFVVMDIGNGHTTVASIEDGKIQGVFEHHTRDLTPQRLEELVLALADGTIKHEDVHGEGGHGAFALKPISKLEKVIVAGPKRALIEDTSLDYYHAAPGGDVMMTGTVGLVKSMEFLRRN
;
A
#
# COMPACT_ATOMS: atom_id res chain seq x y z
N MET A 1 21.17 -5.68 12.77
CA MET A 1 20.52 -5.45 11.46
C MET A 1 19.62 -4.24 11.58
N LYS A 2 19.86 -3.25 10.73
CA LYS A 2 19.03 -2.04 10.64
C LYS A 2 18.13 -2.13 9.41
N ILE A 3 16.83 -1.99 9.59
CA ILE A 3 15.83 -2.11 8.53
C ILE A 3 15.11 -0.78 8.38
N LEU A 4 15.09 -0.21 7.18
CA LEU A 4 14.20 0.87 6.82
C LEU A 4 12.92 0.25 6.23
N ALA A 5 11.82 0.36 6.97
CA ALA A 5 10.51 -0.08 6.54
C ALA A 5 9.63 1.14 6.20
N ILE A 6 9.08 1.13 4.98
CA ILE A 6 8.26 2.24 4.45
C ILE A 6 6.92 1.68 3.99
N ASP A 7 5.81 2.15 4.57
CA ASP A 7 4.46 1.78 4.16
C ASP A 7 3.74 2.99 3.55
N VAL A 8 3.51 2.94 2.24
CA VAL A 8 2.87 4.02 1.48
C VAL A 8 1.37 3.80 1.41
N GLY A 9 0.67 4.40 2.36
CA GLY A 9 -0.80 4.38 2.43
C GLY A 9 -1.47 5.51 1.64
N THR A 10 -2.81 5.52 1.63
CA THR A 10 -3.60 6.59 0.97
C THR A 10 -3.55 7.91 1.74
N GLY A 11 -3.37 7.88 3.06
CA GLY A 11 -3.35 9.10 3.89
C GLY A 11 -1.96 9.53 4.30
N THR A 12 -1.13 8.56 4.64
CA THR A 12 0.21 8.76 5.19
C THR A 12 1.22 7.85 4.51
N GLU A 13 2.46 8.23 4.57
CA GLU A 13 3.62 7.38 4.41
C GLU A 13 4.21 7.17 5.81
N ASP A 14 4.18 5.92 6.26
CA ASP A 14 4.60 5.52 7.59
C ASP A 14 5.99 4.87 7.51
N ILE A 15 6.93 5.38 8.28
CA ILE A 15 8.35 5.04 8.17
C ILE A 15 8.85 4.58 9.53
N LEU A 16 9.53 3.43 9.55
CA LEU A 16 10.14 2.84 10.74
C LEU A 16 11.59 2.51 10.42
N LEU A 17 12.51 3.16 11.13
CA LEU A 17 13.92 2.74 11.14
C LEU A 17 14.14 1.83 12.35
N TYR A 18 14.08 0.54 12.08
CA TYR A 18 14.24 -0.52 13.06
C TYR A 18 15.71 -0.90 13.25
N ASP A 19 16.08 -1.16 14.50
CA ASP A 19 17.39 -1.68 14.88
C ASP A 19 17.18 -2.94 15.72
N SER A 20 17.66 -4.09 15.22
CA SER A 20 17.48 -5.40 15.89
C SER A 20 18.17 -5.51 17.27
N GLU A 21 19.01 -4.53 17.64
CA GLU A 21 19.63 -4.47 18.96
C GLU A 21 18.76 -3.73 19.99
N LYS A 22 17.59 -3.20 19.57
CA LYS A 22 16.66 -2.44 20.40
C LYS A 22 15.27 -3.03 20.37
N GLU A 23 14.48 -2.73 21.40
CA GLU A 23 13.05 -3.00 21.37
C GLU A 23 12.40 -2.16 20.25
N ILE A 24 11.45 -2.75 19.52
CA ILE A 24 10.80 -2.09 18.37
C ILE A 24 10.09 -0.79 18.77
N GLU A 25 9.61 -0.69 20.01
CA GLU A 25 9.01 0.51 20.57
C GLU A 25 9.98 1.70 20.62
N ASN A 26 11.29 1.44 20.69
CA ASN A 26 12.37 2.42 20.71
C ASN A 26 12.93 2.76 19.31
N SER A 27 12.34 2.21 18.27
CA SER A 27 12.70 2.55 16.88
C SER A 27 12.33 3.99 16.54
N MET A 28 13.04 4.61 15.60
CA MET A 28 12.63 5.89 15.05
C MET A 28 11.42 5.71 14.14
N LYS A 29 10.40 6.53 14.39
CA LYS A 29 9.13 6.50 13.70
C LYS A 29 8.83 7.85 13.08
N LEU A 30 8.42 7.85 11.83
CA LEU A 30 8.02 9.05 11.11
C LEU A 30 6.72 8.78 10.38
N VAL A 31 5.75 9.67 10.53
CA VAL A 31 4.47 9.64 9.82
C VAL A 31 4.35 10.95 9.07
N ILE A 32 4.35 10.88 7.75
CA ILE A 32 4.28 12.05 6.87
C ILE A 32 3.08 11.93 5.91
N PRO A 33 2.64 13.02 5.28
CA PRO A 33 1.62 12.93 4.24
C PRO A 33 2.05 11.99 3.12
N SER A 34 1.12 11.17 2.63
CA SER A 34 1.38 10.31 1.47
C SER A 34 1.86 11.12 0.25
N PRO A 35 2.80 10.62 -0.56
CA PRO A 35 3.40 11.36 -1.69
C PRO A 35 2.38 11.97 -2.65
N HIS A 36 1.28 11.28 -2.95
CA HIS A 36 0.25 11.83 -3.82
C HIS A 36 -0.48 13.07 -3.24
N LEU A 37 -0.49 13.23 -1.90
CA LEU A 37 -1.06 14.43 -1.26
C LEU A 37 -0.12 15.62 -1.40
N THR A 38 1.19 15.40 -1.22
CA THR A 38 2.23 16.42 -1.41
C THR A 38 2.25 16.89 -2.86
N ILE A 39 2.24 15.96 -3.82
CA ILE A 39 2.16 16.28 -5.25
C ILE A 39 0.86 17.01 -5.57
N GLY A 40 -0.27 16.56 -5.01
CA GLY A 40 -1.55 17.26 -5.16
C GLY A 40 -1.52 18.70 -4.67
N GLN A 41 -0.77 18.99 -3.60
CA GLN A 41 -0.53 20.33 -3.11
C GLN A 41 0.35 21.14 -4.07
N MET A 42 1.44 20.55 -4.57
CA MET A 42 2.31 21.21 -5.58
C MET A 42 1.52 21.60 -6.83
N ILE A 43 0.65 20.73 -7.33
CA ILE A 43 -0.24 21.03 -8.47
C ILE A 43 -1.17 22.19 -8.15
N ALA A 44 -1.79 22.20 -6.96
CA ALA A 44 -2.75 23.23 -6.57
C ALA A 44 -2.12 24.62 -6.46
N GLU A 45 -0.85 24.70 -6.03
CA GLU A 45 -0.05 25.91 -5.83
C GLU A 45 0.68 26.37 -7.12
N CYS A 46 0.72 25.52 -8.15
CA CYS A 46 1.40 25.85 -9.41
C CYS A 46 0.57 26.84 -10.23
N ASP A 47 1.21 27.89 -10.72
CA ASP A 47 0.65 28.91 -11.62
C ASP A 47 1.29 28.84 -13.02
N ASN A 48 1.61 27.64 -13.49
CA ASN A 48 2.26 27.40 -14.78
C ASN A 48 1.80 26.06 -15.38
N ASP A 49 2.04 25.83 -16.67
CA ASP A 49 1.89 24.52 -17.28
C ASP A 49 2.75 23.49 -16.55
N ILE A 50 2.27 22.25 -16.39
CA ILE A 50 2.96 21.21 -15.63
C ILE A 50 3.38 20.05 -16.53
N TYR A 51 4.61 19.58 -16.33
CA TYR A 51 5.15 18.38 -16.95
C TYR A 51 5.51 17.35 -15.86
N PHE A 52 4.94 16.16 -15.98
CA PHE A 52 5.22 15.04 -15.08
C PHE A 52 6.16 14.04 -15.72
N ASP A 53 7.29 13.78 -15.08
CA ASP A 53 8.16 12.65 -15.36
C ASP A 53 8.14 11.64 -14.20
N GLY A 54 9.01 10.64 -14.26
CA GLY A 54 9.22 9.66 -13.21
C GLY A 54 8.55 8.32 -13.50
N VAL A 55 7.96 7.72 -12.47
CA VAL A 55 7.45 6.36 -12.52
C VAL A 55 5.98 6.27 -12.11
N ILE A 56 5.38 5.07 -12.22
CA ILE A 56 4.04 4.83 -11.68
C ILE A 56 4.07 4.93 -10.16
N MET A 57 3.12 5.65 -9.59
CA MET A 57 2.92 5.77 -8.15
C MET A 57 1.43 5.71 -7.78
N GLY A 58 1.13 5.79 -6.50
CA GLY A 58 -0.26 5.90 -6.02
C GLY A 58 -0.93 7.15 -6.55
N GLY A 59 -1.91 7.01 -7.45
CA GLY A 59 -2.56 8.13 -8.14
C GLY A 59 -3.39 9.05 -7.24
N GLY A 60 -4.06 8.49 -6.23
CA GLY A 60 -4.83 9.24 -5.23
C GLY A 60 -5.60 10.44 -5.78
N LYS A 61 -5.18 11.65 -5.39
CA LYS A 61 -5.78 12.93 -5.79
C LYS A 61 -5.15 13.57 -7.03
N ILE A 62 -4.08 12.99 -7.59
CA ILE A 62 -3.30 13.63 -8.67
C ILE A 62 -4.18 13.95 -9.87
N LYS A 63 -4.98 12.97 -10.35
CA LYS A 63 -5.88 13.19 -11.49
C LYS A 63 -6.82 14.38 -11.28
N ASP A 64 -7.52 14.40 -10.15
CA ASP A 64 -8.51 15.44 -9.87
C ASP A 64 -7.85 16.82 -9.80
N ARG A 65 -6.68 16.92 -9.16
CA ARG A 65 -5.87 18.14 -9.08
C ARG A 65 -5.38 18.62 -10.46
N CYS A 66 -4.96 17.69 -11.32
CA CYS A 66 -4.59 18.03 -12.70
C CYS A 66 -5.79 18.56 -13.50
N LEU A 67 -6.97 17.98 -13.35
CA LEU A 67 -8.18 18.47 -14.01
C LEU A 67 -8.56 19.88 -13.50
N GLU A 68 -8.55 20.10 -12.18
CA GLU A 68 -8.77 21.42 -11.58
C GLU A 68 -7.74 22.45 -12.08
N HIS A 69 -6.48 22.03 -12.30
CA HIS A 69 -5.43 22.88 -12.82
C HIS A 69 -5.69 23.26 -14.30
N MET A 70 -6.14 22.32 -15.11
CA MET A 70 -6.54 22.56 -16.49
C MET A 70 -7.75 23.48 -16.60
N GLU A 71 -8.72 23.42 -15.66
CA GLU A 71 -9.86 24.35 -15.60
C GLU A 71 -9.42 25.80 -15.39
N LYS A 72 -8.26 26.04 -14.77
CA LYS A 72 -7.64 27.38 -14.65
C LYS A 72 -6.99 27.86 -15.96
N GLY A 73 -6.93 27.02 -17.00
CA GLY A 73 -6.38 27.35 -18.33
C GLY A 73 -4.95 26.86 -18.58
N TYR A 74 -4.35 26.14 -17.65
CA TYR A 74 -3.01 25.56 -17.79
C TYR A 74 -3.03 24.21 -18.50
N LYS A 75 -1.88 23.80 -19.03
CA LYS A 75 -1.69 22.51 -19.69
C LYS A 75 -1.03 21.53 -18.74
N VAL A 76 -1.32 20.24 -18.95
CA VAL A 76 -0.71 19.15 -18.20
C VAL A 76 -0.21 18.10 -19.17
N ALA A 77 1.08 17.79 -19.10
CA ALA A 77 1.74 16.76 -19.87
C ALA A 77 2.38 15.71 -18.96
N PHE A 78 2.41 14.47 -19.39
CA PHE A 78 3.02 13.35 -18.69
C PHE A 78 3.95 12.58 -19.63
N GLU A 79 5.09 12.09 -19.15
CA GLU A 79 5.77 10.98 -19.78
C GLU A 79 4.93 9.70 -19.72
N ASP A 80 5.13 8.77 -20.64
CA ASP A 80 4.32 7.53 -20.74
C ASP A 80 4.21 6.78 -19.41
N LEU A 81 5.33 6.56 -18.71
CA LEU A 81 5.34 5.83 -17.46
C LEU A 81 4.64 6.61 -16.33
N ALA A 82 4.88 7.91 -16.22
CA ALA A 82 4.21 8.80 -15.27
C ALA A 82 2.70 8.88 -15.53
N ALA A 83 2.27 8.89 -16.80
CA ALA A 83 0.88 8.91 -17.22
C ALA A 83 0.07 7.72 -16.67
N ARG A 84 0.71 6.56 -16.54
CA ARG A 84 0.09 5.34 -15.98
C ARG A 84 -0.28 5.45 -14.50
N THR A 85 0.23 6.45 -13.79
CA THR A 85 -0.29 6.83 -12.46
C THR A 85 -1.75 7.25 -12.51
N ILE A 86 -2.20 7.83 -13.62
CA ILE A 86 -3.60 8.25 -13.82
C ILE A 86 -4.47 7.07 -14.23
N ARG A 87 -4.02 6.29 -15.22
CA ARG A 87 -4.63 5.04 -15.71
C ARG A 87 -3.58 4.24 -16.47
N ASP A 88 -3.58 2.92 -16.31
CA ASP A 88 -2.69 2.03 -17.06
C ASP A 88 -2.91 2.14 -18.58
N ASN A 89 -4.15 2.35 -19.01
CA ASN A 89 -4.48 2.57 -20.41
C ASN A 89 -4.24 4.04 -20.81
N ILE A 90 -3.22 4.27 -21.63
CA ILE A 90 -2.80 5.59 -22.10
C ILE A 90 -3.89 6.32 -22.92
N ASP A 91 -4.73 5.60 -23.68
CA ASP A 91 -5.83 6.22 -24.42
C ASP A 91 -6.88 6.82 -23.48
N GLN A 92 -7.10 6.18 -22.33
CA GLN A 92 -7.95 6.75 -21.27
C GLN A 92 -7.32 8.01 -20.67
N VAL A 93 -6.00 8.03 -20.45
CA VAL A 93 -5.28 9.23 -19.98
C VAL A 93 -5.47 10.39 -20.95
N LYS A 94 -5.26 10.15 -22.25
CA LYS A 94 -5.48 11.14 -23.30
C LYS A 94 -6.94 11.60 -23.38
N SER A 95 -7.91 10.74 -23.09
CA SER A 95 -9.34 11.09 -23.10
C SER A 95 -9.74 12.10 -22.03
N PHE A 96 -8.95 12.26 -20.95
CA PHE A 96 -9.12 13.31 -19.94
C PHE A 96 -8.58 14.67 -20.39
N GLY A 97 -7.93 14.74 -21.57
CA GLY A 97 -7.32 15.97 -22.10
C GLY A 97 -5.85 16.15 -21.74
N PHE A 98 -5.25 15.18 -21.05
CA PHE A 98 -3.82 15.21 -20.75
C PHE A 98 -2.99 14.90 -21.99
N GLU A 99 -1.86 15.59 -22.12
CA GLU A 99 -0.86 15.28 -23.13
C GLU A 99 0.04 14.14 -22.62
N VAL A 100 0.35 13.19 -23.49
CA VAL A 100 1.33 12.13 -23.19
C VAL A 100 2.51 12.31 -24.14
N ALA A 101 3.65 12.61 -23.54
CA ALA A 101 4.91 12.91 -24.21
C ALA A 101 5.83 11.69 -24.24
N ASP A 102 6.80 11.70 -25.14
CA ASP A 102 7.86 10.70 -25.19
C ASP A 102 8.82 10.84 -24.00
N VAL A 103 9.57 9.78 -23.71
CA VAL A 103 10.60 9.79 -22.66
C VAL A 103 11.65 10.84 -22.97
N ASN A 104 12.06 11.62 -21.96
CA ASN A 104 12.99 12.75 -22.05
C ASN A 104 12.48 13.95 -22.88
N ALA A 105 11.20 14.00 -23.23
CA ALA A 105 10.68 15.12 -24.01
C ALA A 105 10.82 16.47 -23.30
N TYR A 106 10.88 16.50 -21.97
CA TYR A 106 11.13 17.73 -21.23
C TYR A 106 12.46 18.39 -21.57
N GLU A 107 13.52 17.59 -21.73
CA GLU A 107 14.86 18.05 -22.05
C GLU A 107 15.06 18.25 -23.57
N GLU A 108 14.33 17.51 -24.42
CA GLU A 108 14.57 17.44 -25.86
C GLU A 108 13.63 18.33 -26.70
N ASP A 109 12.39 18.55 -26.23
CA ASP A 109 11.40 19.36 -26.94
C ASP A 109 11.26 20.75 -26.31
N PRO A 110 11.64 21.83 -27.06
CA PRO A 110 11.51 23.21 -26.58
C PRO A 110 10.09 23.61 -26.14
N LYS A 111 9.07 22.86 -26.54
CA LYS A 111 7.68 23.05 -26.11
C LYS A 111 7.50 23.03 -24.59
N TYR A 112 8.29 22.22 -23.89
CA TYR A 112 8.18 22.03 -22.45
C TYR A 112 9.16 22.86 -21.62
N ALA A 113 10.00 23.66 -22.27
CA ALA A 113 11.08 24.42 -21.60
C ALA A 113 10.59 25.34 -20.46
N ASP A 114 9.36 25.85 -20.59
CA ASP A 114 8.76 26.75 -19.60
C ASP A 114 7.79 26.03 -18.64
N TYR A 115 7.60 24.71 -18.78
CA TYR A 115 6.72 23.96 -17.88
C TYR A 115 7.37 23.74 -16.52
N THR A 116 6.56 23.71 -15.46
CA THR A 116 7.01 23.26 -14.13
C THR A 116 7.12 21.75 -14.13
N LYS A 117 8.32 21.24 -13.89
CA LYS A 117 8.59 19.80 -13.84
C LYS A 117 8.29 19.24 -12.44
N ILE A 118 7.50 18.16 -12.38
CA ILE A 118 7.19 17.42 -11.16
C ILE A 118 7.47 15.94 -11.40
N SER A 119 8.36 15.35 -10.60
CA SER A 119 8.71 13.92 -10.73
C SER A 119 7.82 13.05 -9.84
N LEU A 120 7.22 12.01 -10.44
CA LEU A 120 6.34 11.07 -9.76
C LEU A 120 7.14 9.86 -9.23
N LYS A 121 7.03 9.60 -7.93
CA LYS A 121 7.54 8.40 -7.26
C LYS A 121 6.84 8.18 -5.92
N ASP A 122 6.69 6.92 -5.51
CA ASP A 122 6.11 6.59 -4.19
C ASP A 122 7.09 6.75 -3.03
N VAL A 123 8.38 6.53 -3.28
CA VAL A 123 9.43 6.56 -2.23
C VAL A 123 10.57 7.47 -2.67
N ASP A 124 10.95 8.37 -1.79
CA ASP A 124 12.11 9.25 -1.95
C ASP A 124 13.09 9.08 -0.79
N VAL A 125 14.01 8.11 -0.91
CA VAL A 125 15.02 7.85 0.14
C VAL A 125 15.95 9.05 0.32
N ASN A 126 16.26 9.83 -0.73
CA ASN A 126 17.09 11.02 -0.61
C ASN A 126 16.42 12.08 0.28
N HIS A 127 15.09 12.26 0.14
CA HIS A 127 14.34 13.15 1.00
C HIS A 127 14.34 12.67 2.47
N LEU A 128 14.27 11.35 2.70
CA LEU A 128 14.40 10.79 4.04
C LEU A 128 15.81 11.02 4.62
N ILE A 129 16.86 10.85 3.83
CA ILE A 129 18.23 11.16 4.23
C ILE A 129 18.34 12.64 4.68
N ASP A 130 17.76 13.56 3.93
CA ASP A 130 17.74 14.99 4.27
C ASP A 130 16.99 15.24 5.59
N ILE A 131 15.84 14.59 5.80
CA ILE A 131 15.06 14.68 7.04
C ILE A 131 15.92 14.20 8.23
N PHE A 132 16.50 13.01 8.15
CA PHE A 132 17.33 12.47 9.23
C PHE A 132 18.57 13.34 9.48
N SER A 133 19.22 13.81 8.43
CA SER A 133 20.39 14.72 8.54
C SER A 133 20.05 16.04 9.24
N SER A 134 18.81 16.54 9.13
CA SER A 134 18.35 17.74 9.84
C SER A 134 18.32 17.56 11.37
N PHE A 135 18.38 16.32 11.86
CA PHE A 135 18.48 15.94 13.27
C PHE A 135 19.89 15.46 13.66
N ASP A 136 20.90 15.70 12.82
CA ASP A 136 22.27 15.18 12.98
C ASP A 136 22.33 13.64 13.05
N LEU A 137 21.44 12.96 12.34
CA LEU A 137 21.36 11.50 12.26
C LEU A 137 21.77 11.01 10.85
N GLU A 138 22.62 9.99 10.81
CA GLU A 138 22.96 9.29 9.57
C GLU A 138 21.97 8.15 9.35
N LEU A 139 21.42 8.05 8.12
CA LEU A 139 20.56 6.95 7.72
C LEU A 139 21.41 5.75 7.30
N GLU A 140 21.88 4.99 8.29
CA GLU A 140 22.56 3.71 8.06
C GLU A 140 21.55 2.56 8.05
N VAL A 141 21.47 1.85 6.93
CA VAL A 141 20.47 0.81 6.68
C VAL A 141 21.14 -0.40 6.05
N ASP A 142 20.89 -1.57 6.61
CA ASP A 142 21.32 -2.85 6.03
C ASP A 142 20.30 -3.37 5.00
N GLU A 143 19.00 -3.14 5.26
CA GLU A 143 17.88 -3.66 4.47
C GLU A 143 16.79 -2.59 4.29
N LEU A 144 16.19 -2.57 3.10
CA LEU A 144 15.05 -1.73 2.75
C LEU A 144 13.85 -2.59 2.36
N ILE A 145 12.71 -2.35 3.00
CA ILE A 145 11.44 -2.99 2.65
C ILE A 145 10.33 -1.95 2.49
N VAL A 146 9.61 -2.05 1.39
CA VAL A 146 8.57 -1.08 1.01
C VAL A 146 7.24 -1.77 0.80
N ALA A 147 6.18 -1.21 1.37
CA ALA A 147 4.82 -1.61 1.05
C ALA A 147 4.11 -0.55 0.21
N VAL A 148 3.45 -1.02 -0.84
CA VAL A 148 2.50 -0.25 -1.65
C VAL A 148 1.29 -1.12 -1.95
N GLN A 149 0.11 -0.52 -2.15
CA GLN A 149 -1.01 -1.28 -2.71
C GLN A 149 -0.86 -1.34 -4.23
N ASP A 150 -0.69 -2.55 -4.77
CA ASP A 150 -0.63 -2.79 -6.21
C ASP A 150 -1.76 -3.75 -6.62
N HIS A 151 -2.64 -3.31 -7.53
CA HIS A 151 -3.72 -4.15 -8.03
C HIS A 151 -3.23 -5.12 -9.11
N GLY A 152 -2.05 -4.87 -9.65
CA GLY A 152 -1.57 -5.51 -10.86
C GLY A 152 -2.29 -4.96 -12.10
N TYR A 153 -1.71 -5.18 -13.25
CA TYR A 153 -2.27 -4.81 -14.54
C TYR A 153 -2.48 -6.03 -15.44
N SER A 154 -3.66 -6.12 -16.04
CA SER A 154 -4.01 -7.10 -17.06
C SER A 154 -4.78 -6.41 -18.19
N GLU A 155 -4.49 -6.76 -19.43
CA GLU A 155 -5.26 -6.28 -20.59
C GLU A 155 -6.65 -6.94 -20.70
N ASP A 156 -6.76 -8.16 -20.15
CA ASP A 156 -7.93 -9.03 -20.33
C ASP A 156 -8.89 -9.03 -19.13
N MET A 157 -8.47 -8.48 -17.98
CA MET A 157 -9.20 -8.56 -16.72
C MET A 157 -9.27 -7.21 -16.01
N GLY A 158 -10.37 -6.93 -15.33
CA GLY A 158 -10.50 -5.73 -14.51
C GLY A 158 -9.59 -5.78 -13.27
N ASP A 159 -9.09 -4.63 -12.83
CA ASP A 159 -8.10 -4.50 -11.75
C ASP A 159 -8.49 -5.24 -10.47
N ARG A 160 -9.79 -5.22 -10.09
CA ARG A 160 -10.29 -5.86 -8.87
C ARG A 160 -10.25 -7.39 -8.95
N ASP A 161 -10.70 -7.94 -10.08
CA ASP A 161 -10.71 -9.38 -10.32
C ASP A 161 -9.29 -9.91 -10.41
N PHE A 162 -8.43 -9.21 -11.16
CA PHE A 162 -7.02 -9.56 -11.32
C PHE A 162 -6.29 -9.58 -9.98
N ARG A 163 -6.48 -8.54 -9.15
CA ARG A 163 -5.90 -8.49 -7.80
C ARG A 163 -6.29 -9.71 -6.96
N PHE A 164 -7.60 -10.03 -6.92
CA PHE A 164 -8.07 -11.18 -6.12
C PHE A 164 -7.60 -12.52 -6.66
N GLU A 165 -7.49 -12.67 -7.98
CA GLU A 165 -6.89 -13.85 -8.58
C GLU A 165 -5.44 -14.02 -8.12
N LYS A 166 -4.63 -12.97 -8.15
CA LYS A 166 -3.23 -13.01 -7.72
C LYS A 166 -3.06 -13.26 -6.22
N ILE A 167 -3.93 -12.69 -5.38
CA ILE A 167 -3.96 -13.02 -3.95
C ILE A 167 -4.27 -14.52 -3.74
N LYS A 168 -5.24 -15.05 -4.45
CA LYS A 168 -5.64 -16.46 -4.36
C LYS A 168 -4.55 -17.41 -4.89
N GLU A 169 -3.87 -17.04 -5.98
CA GLU A 169 -2.70 -17.78 -6.48
C GLU A 169 -1.54 -17.83 -5.47
N LYS A 170 -1.31 -16.74 -4.73
CA LYS A 170 -0.28 -16.66 -3.69
C LYS A 170 -0.64 -17.47 -2.43
N LEU A 171 -1.94 -17.76 -2.22
CA LEU A 171 -2.48 -18.53 -1.10
C LEU A 171 -3.18 -19.82 -1.58
N PRO A 172 -2.46 -20.78 -2.19
CA PRO A 172 -3.04 -22.05 -2.62
C PRO A 172 -3.46 -22.95 -1.45
N GLU A 173 -2.91 -22.67 -0.27
CA GLU A 173 -3.19 -23.30 1.02
C GLU A 173 -2.97 -22.27 2.14
N PRO A 174 -3.37 -22.57 3.42
CA PRO A 174 -3.08 -21.66 4.51
C PRO A 174 -1.58 -21.39 4.70
N LEU A 175 -1.18 -20.14 4.51
CA LEU A 175 0.20 -19.66 4.63
C LEU A 175 0.26 -18.42 5.53
N PRO A 176 1.41 -18.14 6.16
CA PRO A 176 1.59 -16.93 6.96
C PRO A 176 1.58 -15.67 6.08
N PRO A 177 1.11 -14.51 6.61
CA PRO A 177 1.00 -13.29 5.81
C PRO A 177 2.33 -12.78 5.25
N GLU A 178 3.46 -13.13 5.85
CA GLU A 178 4.81 -12.75 5.43
C GLU A 178 5.20 -13.31 4.05
N VAL A 179 4.49 -14.32 3.53
CA VAL A 179 4.74 -14.86 2.18
C VAL A 179 4.45 -13.85 1.06
N PHE A 180 3.75 -12.75 1.38
CA PHE A 180 3.51 -11.68 0.43
C PHE A 180 4.72 -10.73 0.25
N ALA A 181 5.74 -10.82 1.10
CA ALA A 181 6.99 -10.13 0.87
C ALA A 181 7.79 -10.82 -0.24
N MET A 182 8.35 -10.04 -1.15
CA MET A 182 9.06 -10.51 -2.34
C MET A 182 10.37 -9.74 -2.51
N GLU A 183 11.47 -10.44 -2.79
CA GLU A 183 12.71 -9.79 -3.27
C GLU A 183 12.43 -9.05 -4.59
N ALA A 184 13.18 -7.99 -4.87
CA ALA A 184 12.98 -7.18 -6.07
C ALA A 184 12.96 -8.00 -7.37
N GLU A 185 13.80 -9.02 -7.45
CA GLU A 185 13.92 -9.92 -8.61
C GLU A 185 12.74 -10.90 -8.73
N GLU A 186 11.96 -11.10 -7.66
CA GLU A 186 10.80 -11.99 -7.64
C GLU A 186 9.49 -11.27 -7.91
N VAL A 187 9.48 -9.93 -7.90
CA VAL A 187 8.28 -9.14 -8.15
C VAL A 187 7.82 -9.31 -9.59
N PRO A 188 6.62 -9.87 -9.84
CA PRO A 188 6.12 -10.04 -11.20
C PRO A 188 5.96 -8.72 -11.95
N GLU A 189 6.15 -8.75 -13.28
CA GLU A 189 6.04 -7.57 -14.13
C GLU A 189 4.64 -6.93 -14.11
N TYR A 190 3.60 -7.71 -13.84
CA TYR A 190 2.24 -7.20 -13.74
C TYR A 190 1.99 -6.34 -12.49
N PHE A 191 2.84 -6.40 -11.47
CA PHE A 191 2.82 -5.46 -10.35
C PHE A 191 3.56 -4.17 -10.74
N THR A 192 2.90 -3.38 -11.58
CA THR A 192 3.51 -2.22 -12.25
C THR A 192 3.96 -1.11 -11.31
N ARG A 193 3.26 -0.92 -10.19
CA ARG A 193 3.61 0.03 -9.15
C ARG A 193 4.81 -0.43 -8.34
N MET A 194 4.86 -1.71 -7.92
CA MET A 194 6.01 -2.30 -7.23
C MET A 194 7.25 -2.27 -8.13
N GLN A 195 7.11 -2.62 -9.41
CA GLN A 195 8.18 -2.51 -10.40
C GLN A 195 8.67 -1.06 -10.55
N SER A 196 7.79 -0.09 -10.42
CA SER A 196 8.15 1.33 -10.47
C SER A 196 8.92 1.79 -9.24
N VAL A 197 8.59 1.29 -8.05
CA VAL A 197 9.40 1.51 -6.82
C VAL A 197 10.81 0.96 -7.02
N ILE A 198 10.96 -0.27 -7.54
CA ILE A 198 12.27 -0.89 -7.83
C ILE A 198 13.06 -0.01 -8.81
N LYS A 199 12.43 0.42 -9.91
CA LYS A 199 13.08 1.26 -10.94
C LYS A 199 13.54 2.61 -10.41
N SER A 200 12.71 3.29 -9.61
CA SER A 200 13.07 4.60 -9.04
C SER A 200 14.22 4.47 -8.05
N LEU A 201 14.20 3.46 -7.18
CA LEU A 201 15.29 3.20 -6.25
C LEU A 201 16.58 2.80 -6.96
N ALA A 202 16.53 1.94 -7.97
CA ALA A 202 17.72 1.57 -8.75
C ALA A 202 18.36 2.77 -9.47
N LYS A 203 17.58 3.80 -9.80
CA LYS A 203 18.08 5.03 -10.40
C LYS A 203 18.69 5.99 -9.37
N ASP A 204 17.97 6.21 -8.27
CA ASP A 204 18.30 7.26 -7.29
C ASP A 204 19.25 6.76 -6.19
N ASN A 205 19.13 5.49 -5.80
CA ASN A 205 19.85 4.85 -4.69
C ASN A 205 20.20 3.40 -5.04
N PRO A 206 21.12 3.15 -6.00
CA PRO A 206 21.42 1.83 -6.56
C PRO A 206 22.01 0.84 -5.55
N GLU A 207 22.45 1.30 -4.39
CA GLU A 207 22.94 0.47 -3.29
C GLU A 207 21.81 -0.32 -2.59
N PHE A 208 20.56 0.16 -2.67
CA PHE A 208 19.42 -0.51 -2.07
C PHE A 208 18.78 -1.53 -3.02
N LYS A 209 18.62 -2.75 -2.53
CA LYS A 209 17.78 -3.77 -3.15
C LYS A 209 16.53 -3.95 -2.30
N PRO A 210 15.41 -3.33 -2.69
CA PRO A 210 14.22 -3.34 -1.85
C PRO A 210 13.54 -4.72 -1.86
N VAL A 211 13.02 -5.11 -0.71
CA VAL A 211 11.94 -6.11 -0.62
C VAL A 211 10.62 -5.37 -0.78
N LEU A 212 9.68 -5.93 -1.53
CA LEU A 212 8.37 -5.33 -1.78
C LEU A 212 7.27 -6.17 -1.13
N MET A 213 6.23 -5.52 -0.63
CA MET A 213 5.05 -6.18 -0.09
C MET A 213 3.79 -5.36 -0.39
N ASP A 214 2.64 -6.03 -0.47
CA ASP A 214 1.36 -5.32 -0.50
C ASP A 214 1.04 -4.74 0.89
N THR A 215 0.69 -3.45 0.96
CA THR A 215 0.43 -2.72 2.22
C THR A 215 -0.64 -3.39 3.08
N LYS A 216 -1.64 -4.05 2.46
CA LYS A 216 -2.71 -4.72 3.20
C LYS A 216 -2.21 -5.98 3.91
N PHE A 217 -1.35 -6.74 3.27
CA PHE A 217 -0.72 -7.91 3.90
C PHE A 217 0.38 -7.52 4.88
N ALA A 218 1.07 -6.39 4.65
CA ALA A 218 1.98 -5.81 5.64
C ALA A 218 1.22 -5.45 6.94
N SER A 219 0.07 -4.80 6.82
CA SER A 219 -0.79 -4.50 7.98
C SER A 219 -1.28 -5.77 8.69
N ILE A 220 -1.76 -6.78 7.96
CA ILE A 220 -2.18 -8.07 8.52
C ILE A 220 -1.00 -8.75 9.26
N ALA A 221 0.18 -8.79 8.64
CA ALA A 221 1.38 -9.33 9.26
C ALA A 221 1.70 -8.58 10.57
N GLY A 222 1.70 -7.24 10.53
CA GLY A 222 1.99 -6.43 11.71
C GLY A 222 1.06 -6.68 12.88
N VAL A 223 -0.24 -6.78 12.63
CA VAL A 223 -1.24 -7.10 13.66
C VAL A 223 -0.94 -8.44 14.33
N CYS A 224 -0.49 -9.45 13.57
CA CYS A 224 -0.15 -10.77 14.12
C CYS A 224 1.02 -10.73 15.13
N TYR A 225 1.80 -9.64 15.16
CA TYR A 225 2.90 -9.46 16.13
C TYR A 225 2.54 -8.53 17.31
N ASP A 226 1.29 -8.10 17.43
CA ASP A 226 0.82 -7.44 18.64
C ASP A 226 0.87 -8.40 19.83
N LYS A 227 1.32 -7.91 21.01
CA LYS A 227 1.57 -8.72 22.21
C LYS A 227 0.31 -9.44 22.72
N GLU A 228 -0.88 -8.85 22.54
CA GLU A 228 -2.14 -9.50 22.94
C GLU A 228 -2.60 -10.50 21.87
N VAL A 229 -2.34 -10.21 20.59
CA VAL A 229 -2.71 -11.09 19.48
C VAL A 229 -1.86 -12.37 19.47
N LEU A 230 -0.58 -12.28 19.84
CA LEU A 230 0.29 -13.46 19.97
C LEU A 230 -0.21 -14.51 20.99
N LYS A 231 -1.19 -14.18 21.83
CA LYS A 231 -1.82 -15.11 22.78
C LYS A 231 -3.00 -15.88 22.17
N LEU A 232 -3.46 -15.47 21.01
CA LEU A 232 -4.59 -16.05 20.31
C LEU A 232 -4.13 -17.08 19.28
N ASN A 233 -4.95 -18.08 19.05
CA ASN A 233 -4.69 -19.11 18.06
C ASN A 233 -5.57 -18.95 16.81
N SER A 234 -6.79 -18.46 17.01
CA SER A 234 -7.81 -18.41 15.97
C SER A 234 -8.63 -17.10 16.08
N PHE A 235 -8.48 -16.21 15.10
CA PHE A 235 -9.05 -14.87 15.14
C PHE A 235 -9.27 -14.30 13.73
N VAL A 236 -9.99 -13.19 13.65
CA VAL A 236 -10.09 -12.39 12.43
C VAL A 236 -9.32 -11.09 12.63
N VAL A 237 -8.49 -10.74 11.67
CA VAL A 237 -7.75 -9.49 11.61
C VAL A 237 -8.35 -8.60 10.54
N MET A 238 -8.48 -7.29 10.80
CA MET A 238 -8.92 -6.31 9.83
C MET A 238 -8.09 -5.02 9.87
N ASP A 239 -7.74 -4.55 8.70
CA ASP A 239 -7.21 -3.22 8.47
C ASP A 239 -8.30 -2.34 7.85
N ILE A 240 -8.89 -1.44 8.63
CA ILE A 240 -9.91 -0.49 8.16
C ILE A 240 -9.20 0.80 7.74
N GLY A 241 -8.73 0.81 6.49
CA GLY A 241 -7.98 1.91 5.91
C GLY A 241 -8.86 3.06 5.42
N ASN A 242 -8.23 4.14 4.93
CA ASN A 242 -8.94 5.30 4.38
C ASN A 242 -9.70 4.96 3.08
N GLY A 243 -9.13 4.11 2.22
CA GLY A 243 -9.73 3.69 0.94
C GLY A 243 -10.37 2.31 1.01
N HIS A 244 -9.63 1.33 1.52
CA HIS A 244 -10.01 -0.08 1.52
C HIS A 244 -9.94 -0.69 2.92
N THR A 245 -10.86 -1.60 3.18
CA THR A 245 -10.86 -2.49 4.34
C THR A 245 -10.48 -3.88 3.87
N THR A 246 -9.39 -4.42 4.41
CA THR A 246 -8.96 -5.79 4.13
C THR A 246 -9.07 -6.61 5.42
N VAL A 247 -9.66 -7.79 5.30
CA VAL A 247 -9.94 -8.67 6.42
C VAL A 247 -9.40 -10.06 6.12
N ALA A 248 -8.72 -10.66 7.09
CA ALA A 248 -8.22 -12.03 6.99
C ALA A 248 -8.64 -12.85 8.22
N SER A 249 -9.07 -14.08 8.02
CA SER A 249 -9.22 -15.06 9.09
C SER A 249 -7.88 -15.78 9.28
N ILE A 250 -7.44 -15.88 10.52
CA ILE A 250 -6.14 -16.45 10.91
C ILE A 250 -6.36 -17.62 11.85
N GLU A 251 -5.65 -18.72 11.62
CA GLU A 251 -5.53 -19.84 12.52
C GLU A 251 -4.10 -20.38 12.48
N ASP A 252 -3.50 -20.63 13.64
CA ASP A 252 -2.11 -21.08 13.78
C ASP A 252 -1.10 -20.15 13.03
N GLY A 253 -1.33 -18.84 13.06
CA GLY A 253 -0.51 -17.84 12.38
C GLY A 253 -0.63 -17.84 10.86
N LYS A 254 -1.61 -18.55 10.28
CA LYS A 254 -1.80 -18.69 8.83
C LYS A 254 -3.14 -18.14 8.38
N ILE A 255 -3.16 -17.49 7.23
CA ILE A 255 -4.36 -16.98 6.58
C ILE A 255 -5.23 -18.15 6.14
N GLN A 256 -6.49 -18.18 6.58
CA GLN A 256 -7.49 -19.17 6.19
C GLN A 256 -8.48 -18.62 5.14
N GLY A 257 -8.61 -17.31 5.06
CA GLY A 257 -9.46 -16.63 4.09
C GLY A 257 -9.22 -15.13 4.12
N VAL A 258 -9.64 -14.44 3.06
CA VAL A 258 -9.46 -12.98 2.89
C VAL A 258 -10.68 -12.40 2.19
N PHE A 259 -11.07 -11.18 2.59
CA PHE A 259 -11.87 -10.31 1.73
C PHE A 259 -11.34 -8.87 1.73
N GLU A 260 -11.63 -8.13 0.66
CA GLU A 260 -11.30 -6.71 0.54
C GLU A 260 -12.48 -5.92 -0.01
N HIS A 261 -12.85 -4.85 0.68
CA HIS A 261 -13.96 -3.97 0.32
C HIS A 261 -13.56 -2.50 0.38
N HIS A 262 -14.27 -1.61 -0.32
CA HIS A 262 -14.11 -0.18 -0.13
C HIS A 262 -14.66 0.23 1.24
N THR A 263 -13.85 0.91 2.04
CA THR A 263 -14.24 1.31 3.42
C THR A 263 -15.51 2.17 3.44
N ARG A 264 -15.67 3.06 2.47
CA ARG A 264 -16.81 4.00 2.40
C ARG A 264 -18.16 3.31 2.16
N ASP A 265 -18.15 2.10 1.60
CA ASP A 265 -19.34 1.34 1.20
C ASP A 265 -19.74 0.30 2.26
N LEU A 266 -18.93 0.15 3.34
CA LEU A 266 -19.21 -0.75 4.46
C LEU A 266 -20.03 -0.06 5.54
N THR A 267 -21.15 -0.69 5.92
CA THR A 267 -21.87 -0.38 7.17
C THR A 267 -21.38 -1.32 8.29
N PRO A 268 -21.54 -0.96 9.59
CA PRO A 268 -21.20 -1.85 10.70
C PRO A 268 -21.87 -3.22 10.58
N GLN A 269 -23.16 -3.27 10.25
CA GLN A 269 -23.94 -4.51 10.10
C GLN A 269 -23.35 -5.39 8.98
N ARG A 270 -23.04 -4.76 7.82
CA ARG A 270 -22.48 -5.51 6.68
C ARG A 270 -21.07 -6.02 6.98
N LEU A 271 -20.27 -5.22 7.65
CA LEU A 271 -18.94 -5.64 8.11
C LEU A 271 -19.04 -6.86 9.03
N GLU A 272 -19.96 -6.84 10.01
CA GLU A 272 -20.18 -7.97 10.91
C GLU A 272 -20.60 -9.24 10.18
N GLU A 273 -21.56 -9.16 9.26
CA GLU A 273 -22.00 -10.29 8.43
C GLU A 273 -20.84 -10.92 7.65
N LEU A 274 -20.02 -10.08 6.97
CA LEU A 274 -18.88 -10.54 6.18
C LEU A 274 -17.78 -11.16 7.05
N VAL A 275 -17.53 -10.59 8.23
CA VAL A 275 -16.55 -11.14 9.21
C VAL A 275 -16.97 -12.51 9.68
N LEU A 276 -18.24 -12.70 10.06
CA LEU A 276 -18.77 -13.98 10.50
C LEU A 276 -18.74 -15.01 9.37
N ALA A 277 -19.15 -14.63 8.16
CA ALA A 277 -19.10 -15.51 7.00
C ALA A 277 -17.66 -15.91 6.61
N LEU A 278 -16.67 -14.99 6.78
CA LEU A 278 -15.26 -15.32 6.60
C LEU A 278 -14.76 -16.31 7.65
N ALA A 279 -15.09 -16.08 8.91
CA ALA A 279 -14.71 -16.97 10.03
C ALA A 279 -15.29 -18.38 9.84
N ASP A 280 -16.55 -18.48 9.44
CA ASP A 280 -17.24 -19.75 9.17
C ASP A 280 -16.86 -20.40 7.84
N GLY A 281 -16.04 -19.72 7.01
CA GLY A 281 -15.64 -20.22 5.70
C GLY A 281 -16.75 -20.26 4.65
N THR A 282 -17.86 -19.56 4.88
CA THR A 282 -19.03 -19.55 3.98
C THR A 282 -19.04 -18.36 3.03
N ILE A 283 -18.16 -17.39 3.21
CA ILE A 283 -18.04 -16.20 2.36
C ILE A 283 -17.75 -16.58 0.91
N LYS A 284 -18.42 -15.90 -0.03
CA LYS A 284 -18.22 -16.07 -1.46
C LYS A 284 -17.66 -14.79 -2.08
N HIS A 285 -17.01 -14.93 -3.21
CA HIS A 285 -16.49 -13.80 -3.98
C HIS A 285 -17.58 -12.76 -4.28
N GLU A 286 -18.75 -13.23 -4.70
CA GLU A 286 -19.90 -12.40 -5.08
C GLU A 286 -20.48 -11.58 -3.93
N ASP A 287 -20.34 -12.07 -2.68
CA ASP A 287 -20.84 -11.37 -1.49
C ASP A 287 -20.14 -10.02 -1.28
N VAL A 288 -18.93 -9.89 -1.80
CA VAL A 288 -18.11 -8.68 -1.72
C VAL A 288 -18.01 -7.98 -3.07
N HIS A 289 -17.67 -8.73 -4.13
CA HIS A 289 -17.50 -8.18 -5.47
C HIS A 289 -18.81 -7.61 -6.04
N GLY A 290 -19.94 -8.30 -5.81
CA GLY A 290 -21.27 -7.87 -6.26
C GLY A 290 -21.72 -6.54 -5.66
N GLU A 291 -21.17 -6.13 -4.52
CA GLU A 291 -21.43 -4.85 -3.84
C GLU A 291 -20.38 -3.77 -4.18
N GLY A 292 -19.51 -4.04 -5.14
CA GLY A 292 -18.47 -3.10 -5.59
C GLY A 292 -17.14 -3.24 -4.85
N GLY A 293 -16.99 -4.20 -3.93
CA GLY A 293 -15.70 -4.55 -3.31
C GLY A 293 -14.78 -5.29 -4.29
N HIS A 294 -13.60 -5.68 -3.82
CA HIS A 294 -12.63 -6.40 -4.65
C HIS A 294 -12.92 -7.89 -4.73
N GLY A 295 -13.41 -8.51 -3.65
CA GLY A 295 -13.77 -9.90 -3.61
C GLY A 295 -13.47 -10.59 -2.29
N ALA A 296 -13.70 -11.89 -2.25
CA ALA A 296 -13.49 -12.72 -1.08
C ALA A 296 -13.17 -14.16 -1.45
N PHE A 297 -12.49 -14.87 -0.57
CA PHE A 297 -12.41 -16.31 -0.56
C PHE A 297 -12.10 -16.84 0.84
N ALA A 298 -12.51 -18.07 1.13
CA ALA A 298 -12.07 -18.82 2.29
C ALA A 298 -11.50 -20.17 1.84
N LEU A 299 -10.33 -20.52 2.33
CA LEU A 299 -9.70 -21.83 2.15
C LEU A 299 -10.31 -22.85 3.12
N LYS A 300 -10.50 -22.42 4.37
CA LYS A 300 -11.08 -23.20 5.46
C LYS A 300 -11.78 -22.28 6.47
N PRO A 301 -12.80 -22.77 7.19
CA PRO A 301 -13.28 -22.10 8.39
C PRO A 301 -12.19 -22.10 9.46
N ILE A 302 -12.18 -21.10 10.33
CA ILE A 302 -11.40 -21.14 11.57
C ILE A 302 -12.16 -21.94 12.64
N SER A 303 -11.42 -22.60 13.52
CA SER A 303 -12.02 -23.48 14.54
C SER A 303 -12.91 -22.74 15.54
N LYS A 304 -12.58 -21.47 15.81
CA LYS A 304 -13.30 -20.59 16.72
C LYS A 304 -12.93 -19.13 16.43
N LEU A 305 -13.90 -18.25 16.43
CA LEU A 305 -13.62 -16.81 16.47
C LEU A 305 -13.37 -16.38 17.92
N GLU A 306 -12.10 -16.34 18.34
CA GLU A 306 -11.73 -15.93 19.69
C GLU A 306 -11.86 -14.42 19.86
N LYS A 307 -11.50 -13.65 18.84
CA LYS A 307 -11.54 -12.19 18.83
C LYS A 307 -11.45 -11.62 17.42
N VAL A 308 -11.96 -10.42 17.23
CA VAL A 308 -11.71 -9.60 16.03
C VAL A 308 -10.65 -8.55 16.36
N ILE A 309 -9.57 -8.54 15.59
CA ILE A 309 -8.44 -7.65 15.82
C ILE A 309 -8.48 -6.54 14.76
N VAL A 310 -8.45 -5.30 15.20
CA VAL A 310 -8.73 -4.16 14.33
C VAL A 310 -7.56 -3.18 14.34
N ALA A 311 -7.10 -2.83 13.14
CA ALA A 311 -6.12 -1.78 12.87
C ALA A 311 -6.67 -0.76 11.85
N GLY A 312 -5.88 0.23 11.53
CA GLY A 312 -6.18 1.24 10.53
C GLY A 312 -6.88 2.50 11.06
N PRO A 313 -6.83 3.59 10.27
CA PRO A 313 -7.32 4.91 10.70
C PRO A 313 -8.84 5.01 10.84
N LYS A 314 -9.60 4.13 10.19
CA LYS A 314 -11.07 4.09 10.25
C LYS A 314 -11.63 3.01 11.19
N ARG A 315 -10.78 2.47 12.08
CA ARG A 315 -11.10 1.35 12.98
C ARG A 315 -12.32 1.57 13.88
N ALA A 316 -12.73 2.83 14.12
CA ALA A 316 -13.94 3.13 14.89
C ALA A 316 -15.22 2.51 14.29
N LEU A 317 -15.23 2.12 13.01
CA LEU A 317 -16.36 1.44 12.37
C LEU A 317 -16.76 0.15 13.11
N ILE A 318 -15.81 -0.52 13.78
CA ILE A 318 -16.08 -1.75 14.54
C ILE A 318 -16.93 -1.50 15.79
N GLU A 319 -16.88 -0.30 16.37
CA GLU A 319 -17.53 0.04 17.65
C GLU A 319 -19.05 -0.07 17.59
N ASP A 320 -19.62 0.06 16.37
CA ASP A 320 -21.06 -0.06 16.13
C ASP A 320 -21.48 -1.48 15.73
N THR A 321 -20.62 -2.50 15.93
CA THR A 321 -20.92 -3.93 15.73
C THR A 321 -21.11 -4.64 17.07
N SER A 322 -21.62 -5.88 17.05
CA SER A 322 -21.72 -6.73 18.24
C SER A 322 -20.49 -7.63 18.46
N LEU A 323 -19.48 -7.52 17.61
CA LEU A 323 -18.27 -8.35 17.63
C LEU A 323 -17.41 -8.06 18.88
N ASP A 324 -16.84 -9.10 19.47
CA ASP A 324 -15.80 -8.93 20.50
C ASP A 324 -14.48 -8.56 19.84
N TYR A 325 -14.03 -7.31 19.98
CA TYR A 325 -12.88 -6.78 19.28
C TYR A 325 -11.76 -6.26 20.19
N TYR A 326 -10.58 -6.13 19.59
CA TYR A 326 -9.40 -5.52 20.19
C TYR A 326 -8.71 -4.58 19.17
N HIS A 327 -8.40 -3.38 19.60
CA HIS A 327 -7.61 -2.44 18.80
C HIS A 327 -6.12 -2.75 18.92
N ALA A 328 -5.53 -3.30 17.87
CA ALA A 328 -4.10 -3.59 17.83
C ALA A 328 -3.27 -2.31 17.67
N ALA A 329 -2.11 -2.33 18.33
CA ALA A 329 -1.10 -1.29 18.23
C ALA A 329 0.30 -1.92 18.29
N PRO A 330 0.70 -2.73 17.30
CA PRO A 330 1.99 -3.38 17.30
C PRO A 330 3.13 -2.34 17.35
N GLY A 331 4.16 -2.62 18.15
CA GLY A 331 5.22 -1.63 18.42
C GLY A 331 4.75 -0.40 19.19
N GLY A 332 3.54 -0.47 19.84
CA GLY A 332 2.97 0.59 20.66
C GLY A 332 2.29 1.72 19.90
N ASP A 333 2.15 1.61 18.57
CA ASP A 333 1.55 2.64 17.73
C ASP A 333 0.77 2.02 16.56
N VAL A 334 -0.52 2.37 16.46
CA VAL A 334 -1.38 1.88 15.36
C VAL A 334 -0.90 2.33 13.97
N MET A 335 -0.27 3.49 13.85
CA MET A 335 0.26 3.97 12.57
C MET A 335 1.44 3.12 12.08
N MET A 336 2.14 2.47 12.99
CA MET A 336 3.26 1.58 12.67
C MET A 336 2.84 0.15 12.33
N THR A 337 1.54 -0.15 12.21
CA THR A 337 1.05 -1.52 11.95
C THR A 337 1.68 -2.12 10.69
N GLY A 338 1.63 -1.41 9.57
CA GLY A 338 2.23 -1.86 8.31
C GLY A 338 3.75 -2.02 8.40
N THR A 339 4.43 -1.01 8.93
CA THR A 339 5.91 -1.03 9.05
C THR A 339 6.43 -2.10 10.01
N VAL A 340 5.72 -2.40 11.10
CA VAL A 340 6.03 -3.55 11.98
C VAL A 340 5.90 -4.86 11.20
N GLY A 341 4.83 -5.01 10.41
CA GLY A 341 4.66 -6.18 9.54
C GLY A 341 5.76 -6.32 8.51
N LEU A 342 6.22 -5.21 7.92
CA LEU A 342 7.36 -5.19 7.00
C LEU A 342 8.64 -5.68 7.68
N VAL A 343 8.96 -5.16 8.88
CA VAL A 343 10.13 -5.63 9.64
C VAL A 343 10.06 -7.13 9.89
N LYS A 344 8.88 -7.63 10.30
CA LYS A 344 8.70 -9.07 10.58
C LYS A 344 8.76 -9.92 9.32
N SER A 345 8.26 -9.40 8.21
CA SER A 345 8.36 -10.07 6.90
C SER A 345 9.81 -10.13 6.40
N MET A 346 10.60 -9.07 6.61
CA MET A 346 12.04 -9.09 6.33
C MET A 346 12.76 -10.15 7.19
N GLU A 347 12.47 -10.17 8.51
CA GLU A 347 13.04 -11.20 9.40
C GLU A 347 12.64 -12.62 8.98
N PHE A 348 11.42 -12.81 8.47
CA PHE A 348 10.95 -14.10 7.95
C PHE A 348 11.74 -14.53 6.71
N LEU A 349 11.93 -13.63 5.75
CA LEU A 349 12.72 -13.91 4.53
C LEU A 349 14.19 -14.24 4.85
N ARG A 350 14.78 -13.57 5.83
CA ARG A 350 16.20 -13.78 6.18
C ARG A 350 16.43 -15.05 7.03
N ARG A 351 15.37 -15.70 7.54
CA ARG A 351 15.46 -16.98 8.29
C ARG A 351 15.30 -18.21 7.39
N ASN A 352 14.65 -18.08 6.24
CA ASN A 352 14.36 -19.15 5.29
C ASN A 352 15.30 -19.09 4.08
#